data_9f39395273b57ba9e9ead476a4de6384
#
_entry.id   9f39395273b57ba9e9ead476a4de6384
#
_cell.length_a   1.000
_cell.length_b   1.000
_cell.length_c   1.000
_cell.angle_alpha   90.00
_cell.angle_beta   90.00
_cell.angle_gamma   90.00
#
_symmetry.space_group_name_H-M   'P 1'
#
loop_
_entity.id
_entity.type
_entity.pdbx_description
1 polymer ?
#
loop_
_entity_poly.entity_id
_entity_poly.type
_entity_poly.pdbx_seq_one_letter_code
_entity_poly.pdbx_strand_id
1 'polypeptide(L)'
;MNAVLHPHQEFSAHFSGREVLPHHDGPLFHSVQELRYQVYCEECGFLKPEECFNRRESDEHDSNSAHFAALNRSVELAGYVRLVLPDAIQTFPFHNHCVILFDGVVLPPASHSAEISRLMVRKDYRRRHGEQPPSGASTDKAEHANGHEMRNPSPQILLTLYREMYAYSLQNGIRYWYAAMERSLARILTRMNFGFQQIGPATDYYG
;
A
#
# COMPACT_ATOMS: atom_id res chain seq x y z
N MET A 1 12.05 26.50 -31.45
CA MET A 1 10.72 26.42 -30.81
C MET A 1 10.94 25.94 -29.37
N ASN A 2 10.86 26.86 -28.41
CA ASN A 2 11.06 26.56 -26.99
C ASN A 2 9.73 26.03 -26.42
N ALA A 3 9.70 24.77 -26.03
CA ALA A 3 8.58 24.23 -25.27
C ALA A 3 8.64 24.82 -23.86
N VAL A 4 7.67 25.69 -23.56
CA VAL A 4 7.43 26.20 -22.21
C VAL A 4 6.85 25.06 -21.39
N LEU A 5 7.63 24.53 -20.48
CA LEU A 5 7.14 23.60 -19.45
C LEU A 5 6.19 24.40 -18.54
N HIS A 6 4.91 24.10 -18.61
CA HIS A 6 3.92 24.62 -17.68
C HIS A 6 4.30 24.20 -16.26
N PRO A 7 4.26 25.12 -15.26
CA PRO A 7 4.49 24.79 -13.89
C PRO A 7 3.46 23.78 -13.44
N HIS A 8 3.94 22.73 -12.74
CA HIS A 8 3.15 21.68 -12.14
C HIS A 8 1.94 22.26 -11.44
N GLN A 9 0.74 21.89 -11.89
CA GLN A 9 -0.45 22.05 -11.05
C GLN A 9 -0.14 21.35 -9.74
N GLU A 10 -0.01 22.11 -8.67
CA GLU A 10 0.00 21.61 -7.31
C GLU A 10 -1.34 20.90 -7.09
N PHE A 11 -1.37 19.61 -7.34
CA PHE A 11 -2.38 18.77 -6.72
C PHE A 11 -2.18 19.01 -5.23
N SER A 12 -3.11 19.72 -4.59
CA SER A 12 -3.17 19.89 -3.15
C SER A 12 -3.22 18.49 -2.54
N ALA A 13 -2.04 17.91 -2.31
CA ALA A 13 -1.91 16.55 -1.83
C ALA A 13 -2.43 16.53 -0.40
N HIS A 14 -3.60 15.93 -0.20
CA HIS A 14 -4.12 15.67 1.14
C HIS A 14 -3.22 14.71 1.92
N PHE A 15 -2.36 13.99 1.21
CA PHE A 15 -1.42 13.02 1.75
C PHE A 15 -0.02 13.27 1.19
N SER A 16 0.98 13.14 2.06
CA SER A 16 2.39 13.13 1.69
C SER A 16 2.95 11.72 1.87
N GLY A 17 3.81 11.30 0.95
CA GLY A 17 4.53 10.04 1.04
C GLY A 17 5.95 10.25 1.53
N ARG A 18 6.49 9.26 2.25
CA ARG A 18 7.90 9.22 2.59
C ARG A 18 8.38 7.79 2.86
N GLU A 19 9.67 7.58 2.64
CA GLU A 19 10.37 6.41 3.13
C GLU A 19 10.47 6.47 4.67
N VAL A 20 10.34 5.31 5.31
CA VAL A 20 10.46 5.15 6.77
C VAL A 20 11.70 4.31 7.04
N LEU A 21 12.67 4.91 7.72
CA LEU A 21 13.91 4.24 8.10
C LEU A 21 13.80 3.74 9.55
N PRO A 22 13.68 2.42 9.81
CA PRO A 22 13.40 1.89 11.16
C PRO A 22 14.36 2.41 12.25
N HIS A 23 15.63 2.60 11.91
CA HIS A 23 16.65 3.08 12.85
C HIS A 23 16.63 4.59 13.11
N HIS A 24 16.01 5.36 12.22
CA HIS A 24 15.95 6.82 12.32
C HIS A 24 14.56 7.34 12.67
N ASP A 25 13.52 6.65 12.18
CA ASP A 25 12.12 7.03 12.32
C ASP A 25 11.38 6.15 13.35
N GLY A 26 12.03 5.78 14.46
CA GLY A 26 11.51 4.85 15.45
C GLY A 26 10.04 5.05 15.83
N PRO A 27 9.59 6.27 16.21
CA PRO A 27 8.18 6.52 16.54
C PRO A 27 7.22 6.26 15.37
N LEU A 28 7.56 6.66 14.15
CA LEU A 28 6.74 6.40 12.97
C LEU A 28 6.74 4.92 12.61
N PHE A 29 7.88 4.25 12.72
CA PHE A 29 7.96 2.81 12.47
C PHE A 29 7.15 2.02 13.50
N HIS A 30 7.12 2.44 14.76
CA HIS A 30 6.22 1.86 15.77
C HIS A 30 4.73 2.03 15.38
N SER A 31 4.34 3.20 14.90
CA SER A 31 2.96 3.43 14.41
C SER A 31 2.64 2.55 13.20
N VAL A 32 3.63 2.29 12.33
CA VAL A 32 3.50 1.33 11.22
C VAL A 32 3.25 -0.07 11.74
N GLN A 33 4.02 -0.54 12.71
CA GLN A 33 3.86 -1.88 13.31
C GLN A 33 2.51 -2.02 14.04
N GLU A 34 2.03 -0.96 14.69
CA GLU A 34 0.69 -0.91 15.32
C GLU A 34 -0.42 -0.97 14.27
N LEU A 35 -0.29 -0.24 13.14
CA LEU A 35 -1.24 -0.35 12.04
C LEU A 35 -1.25 -1.75 11.43
N ARG A 36 -0.11 -2.38 11.26
CA ARG A 36 0.02 -3.76 10.79
C ARG A 36 -0.69 -4.73 11.74
N TYR A 37 -0.49 -4.58 13.04
CA TYR A 37 -1.19 -5.37 14.06
C TYR A 37 -2.71 -5.19 13.96
N GLN A 38 -3.20 -3.94 13.89
CA GLN A 38 -4.63 -3.67 13.76
C GLN A 38 -5.24 -4.38 12.55
N VAL A 39 -4.56 -4.31 11.39
CA VAL A 39 -5.08 -4.91 10.16
C VAL A 39 -4.95 -6.43 10.19
N TYR A 40 -3.78 -6.98 10.53
CA TYR A 40 -3.51 -8.41 10.39
C TYR A 40 -4.08 -9.26 11.52
N CYS A 41 -4.08 -8.74 12.75
CA CYS A 41 -4.59 -9.47 13.92
C CYS A 41 -6.05 -9.13 14.22
N GLU A 42 -6.40 -7.83 14.29
CA GLU A 42 -7.72 -7.43 14.79
C GLU A 42 -8.79 -7.39 13.68
N GLU A 43 -8.45 -6.95 12.46
CA GLU A 43 -9.44 -6.81 11.39
C GLU A 43 -9.57 -8.06 10.53
N CYS A 44 -8.44 -8.65 10.12
CA CYS A 44 -8.42 -9.79 9.20
C CYS A 44 -8.31 -11.15 9.90
N GLY A 45 -7.76 -11.20 11.12
CA GLY A 45 -7.53 -12.45 11.84
C GLY A 45 -6.50 -13.36 11.17
N PHE A 46 -5.60 -12.80 10.36
CA PHE A 46 -4.55 -13.56 9.66
C PHE A 46 -3.43 -14.02 10.59
N LEU A 47 -3.17 -13.26 11.65
CA LEU A 47 -2.15 -13.56 12.65
C LEU A 47 -2.78 -13.57 14.03
N LYS A 48 -2.21 -14.38 14.93
CA LYS A 48 -2.69 -14.45 16.31
C LYS A 48 -2.13 -13.27 17.11
N PRO A 49 -2.97 -12.57 17.90
CA PRO A 49 -2.52 -11.45 18.73
C PRO A 49 -1.38 -11.79 19.68
N GLU A 50 -1.32 -13.04 20.15
CA GLU A 50 -0.31 -13.54 21.10
C GLU A 50 1.09 -13.62 20.46
N GLU A 51 1.18 -13.66 19.13
CA GLU A 51 2.44 -13.70 18.39
C GLU A 51 3.05 -12.30 18.22
N CYS A 52 2.28 -11.23 18.55
CA CYS A 52 2.68 -9.85 18.34
C CYS A 52 2.99 -9.14 19.66
N PHE A 53 4.27 -8.95 19.96
CA PHE A 53 4.70 -8.27 21.17
C PHE A 53 4.25 -6.81 21.20
N ASN A 54 3.67 -6.36 22.30
CA ASN A 54 3.20 -4.97 22.52
C ASN A 54 2.22 -4.47 21.43
N ARG A 55 1.38 -5.35 20.87
CA ARG A 55 0.44 -5.02 19.79
C ARG A 55 1.14 -4.40 18.55
N ARG A 56 2.33 -4.91 18.23
CA ARG A 56 3.13 -4.52 17.08
C ARG A 56 3.46 -5.74 16.24
N GLU A 57 3.01 -5.76 15.00
CA GLU A 57 3.35 -6.81 14.06
C GLU A 57 4.68 -6.51 13.40
N SER A 58 5.57 -7.48 13.39
CA SER A 58 6.87 -7.48 12.71
C SER A 58 7.19 -8.90 12.25
N ASP A 59 8.00 -9.00 11.20
CA ASP A 59 8.47 -10.29 10.70
C ASP A 59 9.95 -10.23 10.27
N GLU A 60 10.49 -11.38 9.88
CA GLU A 60 11.89 -11.53 9.46
C GLU A 60 12.25 -10.72 8.21
N HIS A 61 11.27 -10.34 7.40
CA HIS A 61 11.49 -9.58 6.16
C HIS A 61 11.66 -8.08 6.41
N ASP A 62 11.31 -7.56 7.59
CA ASP A 62 11.39 -6.14 7.89
C ASP A 62 12.81 -5.59 7.74
N SER A 63 13.82 -6.36 8.14
CA SER A 63 15.23 -5.95 8.03
C SER A 63 15.75 -5.88 6.60
N ASN A 64 15.11 -6.58 5.66
CA ASN A 64 15.47 -6.63 4.25
C ASN A 64 14.40 -5.97 3.36
N SER A 65 13.79 -4.89 3.84
CA SER A 65 12.72 -4.20 3.16
C SER A 65 12.92 -2.69 3.16
N ALA A 66 12.44 -2.04 2.12
CA ALA A 66 12.19 -0.60 2.10
C ALA A 66 10.74 -0.34 2.54
N HIS A 67 10.55 0.59 3.45
CA HIS A 67 9.27 0.90 4.08
C HIS A 67 8.77 2.27 3.66
N PHE A 68 7.47 2.40 3.34
CA PHE A 68 6.88 3.65 2.90
C PHE A 68 5.58 3.93 3.65
N ALA A 69 5.43 5.19 4.08
CA ALA A 69 4.24 5.68 4.75
C ALA A 69 3.56 6.78 3.93
N ALA A 70 2.25 6.77 3.93
CA ALA A 70 1.44 7.91 3.54
C ALA A 70 0.92 8.59 4.81
N LEU A 71 1.17 9.89 4.92
CA LEU A 71 0.81 10.73 6.06
C LEU A 71 -0.26 11.73 5.64
N ASN A 72 -1.22 12.01 6.52
CA ASN A 72 -2.19 13.07 6.32
C ASN A 72 -1.58 14.47 6.62
N ARG A 73 -2.37 15.53 6.49
CA ARG A 73 -1.92 16.92 6.77
C ARG A 73 -1.48 17.15 8.21
N SER A 74 -1.97 16.36 9.16
CA SER A 74 -1.57 16.40 10.57
C SER A 74 -0.35 15.51 10.87
N VAL A 75 0.30 14.98 9.83
CA VAL A 75 1.46 14.08 9.93
C VAL A 75 1.12 12.74 10.61
N GLU A 76 -0.14 12.34 10.59
CA GLU A 76 -0.58 11.05 11.10
C GLU A 76 -0.54 9.99 9.99
N LEU A 77 -0.20 8.75 10.35
CA LEU A 77 -0.15 7.62 9.44
C LEU A 77 -1.55 7.31 8.87
N ALA A 78 -1.66 7.35 7.54
CA ALA A 78 -2.89 7.06 6.81
C ALA A 78 -2.82 5.73 6.02
N GLY A 79 -1.63 5.32 5.65
CA GLY A 79 -1.38 4.06 4.94
C GLY A 79 0.08 3.69 4.95
N TYR A 80 0.34 2.43 4.63
CA TYR A 80 1.68 1.86 4.64
C TYR A 80 1.84 0.79 3.57
N VAL A 81 3.07 0.61 3.12
CA VAL A 81 3.51 -0.49 2.26
C VAL A 81 5.00 -0.73 2.46
N ARG A 82 5.44 -1.94 2.21
CA ARG A 82 6.87 -2.24 2.09
C ARG A 82 7.19 -2.92 0.76
N LEU A 83 8.42 -2.73 0.31
CA LEU A 83 9.05 -3.50 -0.74
C LEU A 83 10.07 -4.44 -0.09
N VAL A 84 9.80 -5.73 -0.13
CA VAL A 84 10.76 -6.76 0.29
C VAL A 84 11.77 -6.94 -0.84
N LEU A 85 13.04 -6.80 -0.51
CA LEU A 85 14.15 -7.03 -1.42
C LEU A 85 14.51 -8.52 -1.44
N PRO A 86 15.18 -9.02 -2.49
CA PRO A 86 15.58 -10.42 -2.52
C PRO A 86 16.54 -10.74 -1.37
N ASP A 87 16.38 -11.92 -0.80
CA ASP A 87 17.29 -12.44 0.23
C ASP A 87 18.64 -12.92 -0.35
N ALA A 88 19.49 -13.49 0.48
CA ALA A 88 20.81 -13.99 0.08
C ALA A 88 20.75 -15.11 -0.99
N ILE A 89 19.66 -15.84 -1.06
CA ILE A 89 19.41 -16.90 -2.06
C ILE A 89 18.49 -16.46 -3.20
N GLN A 90 18.26 -15.14 -3.31
CA GLN A 90 17.49 -14.49 -4.36
C GLN A 90 16.02 -14.91 -4.38
N THR A 91 15.40 -15.09 -3.19
CA THR A 91 13.99 -15.42 -3.03
C THR A 91 13.18 -14.29 -2.40
N PHE A 92 11.87 -14.44 -2.45
CA PHE A 92 10.87 -13.51 -1.92
C PHE A 92 9.83 -14.29 -1.11
N PRO A 93 9.09 -13.64 -0.19
CA PRO A 93 8.04 -14.28 0.60
C PRO A 93 7.03 -15.07 -0.21
N PHE A 94 6.63 -14.55 -1.39
CA PHE A 94 5.62 -15.23 -2.21
C PHE A 94 6.06 -16.63 -2.68
N HIS A 95 7.35 -16.91 -2.80
CA HIS A 95 7.84 -18.24 -3.20
C HIS A 95 7.45 -19.34 -2.20
N ASN A 96 7.26 -18.99 -0.93
CA ASN A 96 6.86 -19.93 0.11
C ASN A 96 5.36 -20.27 0.07
N HIS A 97 4.55 -19.40 -0.53
CA HIS A 97 3.09 -19.51 -0.53
C HIS A 97 2.50 -19.73 -1.93
N CYS A 98 3.11 -19.12 -2.96
CA CYS A 98 2.64 -19.19 -4.35
C CYS A 98 3.57 -20.07 -5.18
N VAL A 99 3.61 -21.38 -4.85
CA VAL A 99 4.55 -22.35 -5.43
C VAL A 99 4.24 -22.66 -6.90
N ILE A 100 2.97 -22.51 -7.31
CA ILE A 100 2.52 -22.86 -8.67
C ILE A 100 2.47 -21.63 -9.53
N LEU A 101 3.20 -21.66 -10.65
CA LEU A 101 3.13 -20.66 -11.70
C LEU A 101 2.41 -21.23 -12.92
N PHE A 102 1.85 -20.36 -13.76
CA PHE A 102 1.29 -20.79 -15.05
C PHE A 102 2.40 -21.24 -16.00
N ASP A 103 2.06 -22.16 -16.91
CA ASP A 103 2.99 -22.67 -17.90
C ASP A 103 3.57 -21.53 -18.75
N GLY A 104 4.88 -21.57 -18.96
CA GLY A 104 5.60 -20.56 -19.76
C GLY A 104 5.92 -19.25 -19.06
N VAL A 105 5.54 -19.08 -17.79
CA VAL A 105 5.96 -17.92 -17.01
C VAL A 105 7.44 -18.02 -16.68
N VAL A 106 8.19 -16.99 -17.07
CA VAL A 106 9.60 -16.82 -16.72
C VAL A 106 9.69 -15.62 -15.76
N LEU A 107 10.16 -15.85 -14.54
CA LEU A 107 10.32 -14.78 -13.57
C LEU A 107 11.51 -13.89 -13.94
N PRO A 108 11.38 -12.56 -13.83
CA PRO A 108 12.48 -11.62 -13.96
C PRO A 108 13.62 -11.91 -12.96
N PRO A 109 14.86 -11.44 -13.25
CA PRO A 109 15.96 -11.57 -12.31
C PRO A 109 15.63 -10.95 -10.94
N ALA A 110 15.87 -11.69 -9.86
CA ALA A 110 15.60 -11.24 -8.51
C ALA A 110 16.33 -9.93 -8.16
N SER A 111 17.56 -9.74 -8.68
CA SER A 111 18.35 -8.51 -8.50
C SER A 111 17.69 -7.23 -9.05
N HIS A 112 16.68 -7.35 -9.92
CA HIS A 112 15.91 -6.24 -10.47
C HIS A 112 14.44 -6.29 -10.04
N SER A 113 14.13 -7.08 -9.03
CA SER A 113 12.76 -7.32 -8.56
C SER A 113 12.61 -7.00 -7.09
N ALA A 114 11.39 -6.70 -6.67
CA ALA A 114 11.00 -6.58 -5.27
C ALA A 114 9.58 -7.10 -5.08
N GLU A 115 9.21 -7.51 -3.87
CA GLU A 115 7.84 -7.92 -3.55
C GLU A 115 7.12 -6.83 -2.78
N ILE A 116 5.97 -6.37 -3.29
CA ILE A 116 5.05 -5.50 -2.56
C ILE A 116 4.38 -6.33 -1.48
N SER A 117 4.56 -5.92 -0.24
CA SER A 117 4.03 -6.61 0.93
C SER A 117 3.43 -5.61 1.91
N ARG A 118 2.50 -6.06 2.75
CA ARG A 118 1.90 -5.25 3.81
C ARG A 118 1.26 -3.94 3.31
N LEU A 119 0.72 -3.92 2.07
CA LEU A 119 -0.01 -2.75 1.55
C LEU A 119 -1.32 -2.59 2.29
N MET A 120 -1.46 -1.48 3.00
CA MET A 120 -2.66 -1.20 3.80
C MET A 120 -2.99 0.29 3.88
N VAL A 121 -4.28 0.55 4.05
CA VAL A 121 -4.84 1.87 4.32
C VAL A 121 -5.56 1.81 5.66
N ARG A 122 -5.32 2.77 6.54
CA ARG A 122 -5.97 2.84 7.86
C ARG A 122 -7.50 2.86 7.71
N LYS A 123 -8.21 2.21 8.62
CA LYS A 123 -9.66 1.98 8.57
C LYS A 123 -10.48 3.27 8.37
N ASP A 124 -10.05 4.35 8.99
CA ASP A 124 -10.74 5.65 8.92
C ASP A 124 -10.77 6.25 7.51
N TYR A 125 -9.84 5.84 6.65
CA TYR A 125 -9.73 6.27 5.27
C TYR A 125 -10.32 5.27 4.27
N ARG A 126 -10.83 4.11 4.75
CA ARG A 126 -11.50 3.13 3.90
C ARG A 126 -13.01 3.36 3.95
N ARG A 127 -13.66 3.32 2.80
CA ARG A 127 -15.13 3.40 2.70
C ARG A 127 -15.73 2.17 3.39
N ARG A 128 -16.66 2.36 4.33
CA ARG A 128 -17.41 1.25 4.90
C ARG A 128 -18.30 0.62 3.82
N HIS A 129 -18.26 -0.70 3.70
CA HIS A 129 -19.17 -1.43 2.81
C HIS A 129 -20.59 -1.22 3.35
N GLY A 130 -21.45 -0.53 2.57
CA GLY A 130 -22.86 -0.28 2.96
C GLY A 130 -23.21 1.15 3.41
N GLU A 131 -22.27 2.08 3.51
CA GLU A 131 -22.63 3.50 3.65
C GLU A 131 -23.16 4.02 2.32
N GLN A 132 -24.51 3.98 2.18
CA GLN A 132 -25.21 4.84 1.23
C GLN A 132 -25.01 6.30 1.67
N PRO A 133 -24.88 7.26 0.73
CA PRO A 133 -24.97 8.67 1.08
C PRO A 133 -26.30 8.87 1.81
N PRO A 134 -26.39 9.70 2.87
CA PRO A 134 -27.62 9.89 3.60
C PRO A 134 -28.71 10.34 2.65
N SER A 135 -29.63 9.43 2.35
CA SER A 135 -30.90 9.76 1.65
C SER A 135 -31.76 10.49 2.64
N GLY A 136 -31.91 11.80 2.46
CA GLY A 136 -32.84 12.59 3.22
C GLY A 136 -32.26 13.80 3.93
N ALA A 137 -31.70 14.74 3.22
CA ALA A 137 -31.70 16.14 3.63
C ALA A 137 -32.64 16.88 2.72
N SER A 138 -33.80 17.22 3.26
CA SER A 138 -34.75 18.15 2.67
C SER A 138 -34.07 19.45 2.24
N THR A 139 -34.38 19.84 1.02
CA THR A 139 -34.09 21.15 0.45
C THR A 139 -34.60 22.25 1.35
N ASP A 140 -33.71 22.85 2.15
CA ASP A 140 -33.81 24.26 2.55
C ASP A 140 -32.56 24.64 3.36
N LYS A 141 -31.74 25.43 2.74
CA LYS A 141 -30.62 26.28 3.13
C LYS A 141 -29.35 25.98 2.37
N ALA A 142 -29.40 26.35 1.10
CA ALA A 142 -28.17 26.62 0.35
C ALA A 142 -27.60 27.96 0.84
N GLU A 143 -26.57 27.91 1.66
CA GLU A 143 -25.60 29.00 1.79
C GLU A 143 -24.25 28.45 2.18
N HIS A 144 -23.30 28.52 1.22
CA HIS A 144 -21.87 28.58 1.38
C HIS A 144 -21.20 27.49 2.28
N ALA A 145 -21.23 26.25 1.82
CA ALA A 145 -20.16 25.30 2.14
C ALA A 145 -19.61 24.78 0.82
N ASN A 146 -18.34 25.09 0.52
CA ASN A 146 -17.62 24.56 -0.61
C ASN A 146 -17.73 23.02 -0.58
N GLY A 147 -18.56 22.48 -1.48
CA GLY A 147 -18.82 21.06 -1.62
C GLY A 147 -17.61 20.32 -2.15
N HIS A 148 -16.63 20.06 -1.30
CA HIS A 148 -15.76 18.91 -1.48
C HIS A 148 -16.55 17.69 -1.04
N GLU A 149 -17.26 17.07 -2.00
CA GLU A 149 -17.67 15.68 -1.91
C GLU A 149 -16.56 14.90 -1.21
N MET A 150 -16.85 14.30 -0.06
CA MET A 150 -15.91 13.40 0.64
C MET A 150 -15.71 12.17 -0.24
N ARG A 151 -14.88 12.32 -1.28
CA ARG A 151 -14.41 11.22 -2.11
C ARG A 151 -13.63 10.28 -1.22
N ASN A 152 -13.85 8.96 -1.37
CA ASN A 152 -13.07 7.95 -0.68
C ASN A 152 -11.55 8.24 -0.85
N PRO A 153 -10.81 8.57 0.22
CA PRO A 153 -9.40 8.97 0.12
C PRO A 153 -8.44 7.79 -0.16
N SER A 154 -8.92 6.54 -0.05
CA SER A 154 -8.09 5.35 -0.27
C SER A 154 -7.31 5.35 -1.58
N PRO A 155 -7.88 5.73 -2.75
CA PRO A 155 -7.11 5.79 -3.98
C PRO A 155 -5.96 6.80 -3.95
N GLN A 156 -6.13 7.94 -3.27
CA GLN A 156 -5.06 8.95 -3.13
C GLN A 156 -3.93 8.43 -2.26
N ILE A 157 -4.25 7.72 -1.17
CA ILE A 157 -3.27 7.08 -0.29
C ILE A 157 -2.49 6.02 -1.06
N LEU A 158 -3.19 5.15 -1.82
CA LEU A 158 -2.56 4.14 -2.66
C LEU A 158 -1.62 4.78 -3.69
N LEU A 159 -2.06 5.81 -4.42
CA LEU A 159 -1.21 6.52 -5.39
C LEU A 159 0.02 7.15 -4.73
N THR A 160 -0.14 7.71 -3.53
CA THR A 160 0.97 8.27 -2.76
C THR A 160 2.01 7.20 -2.43
N LEU A 161 1.58 6.05 -1.92
CA LEU A 161 2.46 4.91 -1.62
C LEU A 161 3.14 4.36 -2.88
N TYR A 162 2.39 4.16 -3.97
CA TYR A 162 2.95 3.69 -5.24
C TYR A 162 3.98 4.64 -5.82
N ARG A 163 3.78 5.96 -5.67
CA ARG A 163 4.76 6.95 -6.12
C ARG A 163 6.07 6.84 -5.36
N GLU A 164 6.03 6.66 -4.03
CA GLU A 164 7.24 6.50 -3.22
C GLU A 164 7.98 5.19 -3.59
N MET A 165 7.25 4.07 -3.69
CA MET A 165 7.84 2.80 -4.14
C MET A 165 8.48 2.92 -5.52
N TYR A 166 7.82 3.62 -6.46
CA TYR A 166 8.34 3.82 -7.81
C TYR A 166 9.62 4.66 -7.82
N ALA A 167 9.64 5.78 -7.07
CA ALA A 167 10.81 6.62 -6.94
C ALA A 167 12.00 5.83 -6.35
N TYR A 168 11.78 5.07 -5.29
CA TYR A 168 12.77 4.18 -4.69
C TYR A 168 13.27 3.14 -5.71
N SER A 169 12.35 2.51 -6.44
CA SER A 169 12.68 1.49 -7.43
C SER A 169 13.58 2.02 -8.53
N LEU A 170 13.31 3.22 -9.04
CA LEU A 170 14.15 3.88 -10.05
C LEU A 170 15.57 4.12 -9.53
N GLN A 171 15.72 4.54 -8.28
CA GLN A 171 17.03 4.81 -7.66
C GLN A 171 17.83 3.54 -7.40
N ASN A 172 17.14 2.42 -7.14
CA ASN A 172 17.76 1.15 -6.74
C ASN A 172 17.77 0.09 -7.85
N GLY A 173 17.44 0.45 -9.12
CA GLY A 173 17.49 -0.46 -10.26
C GLY A 173 16.42 -1.55 -10.26
N ILE A 174 15.36 -1.41 -9.44
CA ILE A 174 14.22 -2.32 -9.40
C ILE A 174 13.32 -2.00 -10.59
N ARG A 175 12.98 -3.02 -11.39
CA ARG A 175 12.18 -2.90 -12.62
C ARG A 175 10.88 -3.69 -12.56
N TYR A 176 10.79 -4.64 -11.64
CA TYR A 176 9.67 -5.57 -11.54
C TYR A 176 9.18 -5.65 -10.10
N TRP A 177 7.87 -5.69 -9.95
CA TRP A 177 7.24 -5.90 -8.65
C TRP A 177 6.39 -7.16 -8.67
N TYR A 178 6.60 -8.01 -7.69
CA TYR A 178 5.69 -9.10 -7.36
C TYR A 178 4.69 -8.64 -6.30
N ALA A 179 3.51 -9.22 -6.29
CA ALA A 179 2.54 -9.00 -5.24
C ALA A 179 1.56 -10.18 -5.14
N ALA A 180 1.42 -10.74 -3.96
CA ALA A 180 0.27 -11.56 -3.62
C ALA A 180 -0.86 -10.62 -3.15
N MET A 181 -2.02 -10.65 -3.82
CA MET A 181 -3.09 -9.71 -3.53
C MET A 181 -4.48 -10.33 -3.74
N GLU A 182 -5.44 -9.84 -2.98
CA GLU A 182 -6.83 -10.19 -3.19
C GLU A 182 -7.36 -9.70 -4.54
N ARG A 183 -8.35 -10.41 -5.09
CA ARG A 183 -9.01 -10.05 -6.36
C ARG A 183 -9.63 -8.65 -6.32
N SER A 184 -10.12 -8.22 -5.16
CA SER A 184 -10.69 -6.88 -4.94
C SER A 184 -9.65 -5.79 -5.19
N LEU A 185 -8.46 -5.93 -4.61
CA LEU A 185 -7.33 -5.01 -4.79
C LEU A 185 -6.84 -5.03 -6.24
N ALA A 186 -6.67 -6.22 -6.83
CA ALA A 186 -6.25 -6.34 -8.23
C ALA A 186 -7.18 -5.58 -9.19
N ARG A 187 -8.51 -5.66 -8.97
CA ARG A 187 -9.50 -4.90 -9.77
C ARG A 187 -9.37 -3.38 -9.59
N ILE A 188 -9.11 -2.92 -8.35
CA ILE A 188 -8.89 -1.48 -8.09
C ILE A 188 -7.64 -1.01 -8.82
N LEU A 189 -6.53 -1.73 -8.70
CA LEU A 189 -5.27 -1.38 -9.36
C LEU A 189 -5.40 -1.39 -10.88
N THR A 190 -6.09 -2.36 -11.46
CA THR A 190 -6.38 -2.38 -12.91
C THR A 190 -7.17 -1.15 -13.35
N ARG A 191 -8.19 -0.72 -12.58
CA ARG A 191 -8.95 0.51 -12.86
C ARG A 191 -8.10 1.78 -12.73
N MET A 192 -7.07 1.75 -11.90
CA MET A 192 -6.09 2.83 -11.75
C MET A 192 -4.97 2.75 -12.80
N ASN A 193 -5.09 1.84 -13.77
CA ASN A 193 -4.13 1.59 -14.85
C ASN A 193 -2.77 1.06 -14.38
N PHE A 194 -2.73 0.36 -13.24
CA PHE A 194 -1.56 -0.43 -12.85
C PHE A 194 -1.60 -1.79 -13.56
N GLY A 195 -0.61 -2.06 -14.41
CA GLY A 195 -0.56 -3.22 -15.28
C GLY A 195 -0.03 -4.50 -14.61
N PHE A 196 -0.62 -4.94 -13.50
CA PHE A 196 -0.26 -6.24 -12.90
C PHE A 196 -0.75 -7.39 -13.77
N GLN A 197 0.16 -8.31 -14.08
CA GLN A 197 -0.14 -9.56 -14.78
C GLN A 197 -0.20 -10.71 -13.77
N GLN A 198 -1.25 -11.51 -13.82
CA GLN A 198 -1.35 -12.70 -13.00
C GLN A 198 -0.36 -13.77 -13.51
N ILE A 199 0.49 -14.28 -12.64
CA ILE A 199 1.55 -15.24 -12.95
C ILE A 199 1.31 -16.64 -12.38
N GLY A 200 0.31 -16.82 -11.52
CA GLY A 200 -0.05 -18.09 -10.93
C GLY A 200 -1.53 -18.15 -10.56
N PRO A 201 -2.05 -19.34 -10.22
CA PRO A 201 -3.42 -19.51 -9.77
C PRO A 201 -3.66 -18.80 -8.42
N ALA A 202 -4.93 -18.60 -8.09
CA ALA A 202 -5.30 -18.19 -6.74
C ALA A 202 -4.90 -19.29 -5.75
N THR A 203 -4.31 -18.88 -4.62
CA THR A 203 -3.90 -19.78 -3.54
C THR A 203 -4.30 -19.17 -2.20
N ASP A 204 -4.47 -20.02 -1.19
CA ASP A 204 -4.66 -19.56 0.18
C ASP A 204 -3.31 -19.09 0.73
N TYR A 205 -3.24 -17.80 1.06
CA TYR A 205 -2.01 -17.16 1.51
C TYR A 205 -1.95 -17.03 3.03
N TYR A 206 -3.12 -16.79 3.65
CA TYR A 206 -3.30 -16.72 5.09
C TYR A 206 -4.54 -17.57 5.48
N GLY A 207 -4.36 -18.87 5.67
CA GLY A 207 -5.35 -19.79 6.22
C GLY A 207 -6.45 -20.23 5.28
#